data_655e08f4aa2ac70d4363bef5242cf7c0
#
_entry.id   655e08f4aa2ac70d4363bef5242cf7c0
#
_cell.length_a   1.000
_cell.length_b   1.000
_cell.length_c   1.000
_cell.angle_alpha   90.00
_cell.angle_beta   90.00
_cell.angle_gamma   90.00
#
_symmetry.space_group_name_H-M   'P 1'
#
loop_
_entity.id
_entity.type
_entity.pdbx_description
1 polymer ?
#
loop_
_entity_poly.entity_id
_entity_poly.type
_entity_poly.pdbx_seq_one_letter_code
_entity_poly.pdbx_strand_id
1 'polypeptide(L)'
;MGVQSNISDTLSGKTILIVGGTSGIGLAAATQAKSFGAKVIVVGSDAGRAKEAAEQHGLSGWRAADVTKRTAIESALADIDHVDHLVLLAGSFVVGKVLEADVDHLRRAFEERVWAAIYTLRSLGDRLAADGSVTFISGALSDRPNAYGTAVLAAASAAMEALARGLALELAPRRVNTLSPGPIDTPLLGKALGDNRDAFVEGLRATLPLHRLGSAEEAGAAVLFLMANGWMNGATLNLDGGSRLV
;
A
#
# COMPACT_ATOMS: atom_id res chain seq x y z
N MET A 1 3.06 33.93 3.28
CA MET A 1 2.41 33.14 2.21
C MET A 1 2.15 31.77 2.81
N GLY A 2 0.89 31.47 3.13
CA GLY A 2 0.50 30.19 3.76
C GLY A 2 0.68 29.05 2.78
N VAL A 3 1.45 28.04 3.16
CA VAL A 3 1.69 26.81 2.40
C VAL A 3 0.46 25.91 2.55
N GLN A 4 -0.63 26.24 1.90
CA GLN A 4 -1.56 25.24 1.39
C GLN A 4 -1.15 24.98 -0.05
N SER A 5 -0.05 24.24 -0.26
CA SER A 5 0.09 23.54 -1.53
C SER A 5 -1.08 22.57 -1.60
N ASN A 6 -2.08 22.91 -2.40
CA ASN A 6 -3.21 22.05 -2.64
C ASN A 6 -2.65 20.71 -3.15
N ILE A 7 -3.06 19.57 -2.60
CA ILE A 7 -2.62 18.23 -3.04
C ILE A 7 -2.75 18.13 -4.57
N SER A 8 -3.80 18.73 -5.13
CA SER A 8 -4.03 18.84 -6.56
C SER A 8 -2.83 19.45 -7.31
N ASP A 9 -2.31 20.59 -6.83
CA ASP A 9 -1.20 21.28 -7.51
C ASP A 9 0.09 20.45 -7.46
N THR A 10 0.29 19.71 -6.39
CA THR A 10 1.48 18.85 -6.20
C THR A 10 1.45 17.62 -7.09
N LEU A 11 0.27 17.01 -7.30
CA LEU A 11 0.13 15.75 -8.05
C LEU A 11 -0.23 15.92 -9.51
N SER A 12 -0.66 17.11 -9.93
CA SER A 12 -1.05 17.39 -11.32
C SER A 12 0.12 17.16 -12.28
N GLY A 13 -0.12 16.36 -13.32
CA GLY A 13 0.87 15.99 -14.33
C GLY A 13 1.89 14.93 -13.87
N LYS A 14 1.94 14.58 -12.59
CA LYS A 14 2.86 13.59 -12.04
C LYS A 14 2.50 12.16 -12.46
N THR A 15 3.51 11.34 -12.70
CA THR A 15 3.36 9.91 -12.98
C THR A 15 3.42 9.13 -11.69
N ILE A 16 2.35 8.42 -11.37
CA ILE A 16 2.20 7.61 -10.14
C ILE A 16 2.06 6.15 -10.52
N LEU A 17 2.94 5.31 -9.97
CA LEU A 17 2.88 3.86 -10.12
C LEU A 17 2.37 3.26 -8.81
N ILE A 18 1.24 2.52 -8.87
CA ILE A 18 0.62 1.89 -7.70
C ILE A 18 0.61 0.37 -7.86
N VAL A 19 1.49 -0.32 -7.16
CA VAL A 19 1.51 -1.78 -7.07
C VAL A 19 0.52 -2.23 -5.99
N GLY A 20 -0.48 -3.01 -6.38
CA GLY A 20 -1.67 -3.28 -5.57
C GLY A 20 -2.77 -2.22 -5.78
N GLY A 21 -2.78 -1.57 -6.96
CA GLY A 21 -3.69 -0.47 -7.31
C GLY A 21 -5.03 -0.89 -7.92
N THR A 22 -5.37 -2.19 -7.95
CA THR A 22 -6.56 -2.69 -8.66
C THR A 22 -7.79 -2.89 -7.77
N SER A 23 -7.69 -2.65 -6.47
CA SER A 23 -8.80 -2.74 -5.51
C SER A 23 -8.48 -2.02 -4.20
N GLY A 24 -9.49 -1.86 -3.34
CA GLY A 24 -9.33 -1.33 -1.97
C GLY A 24 -8.57 -0.02 -1.91
N ILE A 25 -7.64 0.10 -0.96
CA ILE A 25 -6.86 1.32 -0.71
C ILE A 25 -6.12 1.80 -1.96
N GLY A 26 -5.50 0.87 -2.70
CA GLY A 26 -4.72 1.21 -3.88
C GLY A 26 -5.57 1.79 -5.01
N LEU A 27 -6.76 1.22 -5.25
CA LEU A 27 -7.67 1.75 -6.26
C LEU A 27 -8.26 3.10 -5.84
N ALA A 28 -8.60 3.27 -4.56
CA ALA A 28 -9.05 4.54 -4.02
C ALA A 28 -7.98 5.64 -4.16
N ALA A 29 -6.72 5.32 -3.85
CA ALA A 29 -5.60 6.24 -4.08
C ALA A 29 -5.43 6.56 -5.57
N ALA A 30 -5.55 5.56 -6.46
CA ALA A 30 -5.42 5.72 -7.91
C ALA A 30 -6.48 6.68 -8.47
N THR A 31 -7.74 6.46 -8.10
CA THR A 31 -8.86 7.28 -8.59
C THR A 31 -8.80 8.72 -8.07
N GLN A 32 -8.43 8.91 -6.81
CA GLN A 32 -8.24 10.23 -6.23
C GLN A 32 -7.04 10.97 -6.88
N ALA A 33 -5.90 10.30 -7.05
CA ALA A 33 -4.73 10.90 -7.70
C ALA A 33 -5.06 11.32 -9.14
N LYS A 34 -5.77 10.48 -9.89
CA LYS A 34 -6.24 10.81 -11.23
C LYS A 34 -7.17 12.03 -11.22
N SER A 35 -8.07 12.17 -10.25
CA SER A 35 -8.97 13.32 -10.14
C SER A 35 -8.21 14.65 -9.92
N PHE A 36 -7.00 14.58 -9.39
CA PHE A 36 -6.06 15.70 -9.26
C PHE A 36 -5.12 15.88 -10.47
N GLY A 37 -5.40 15.21 -11.59
CA GLY A 37 -4.65 15.39 -12.83
C GLY A 37 -3.37 14.55 -12.93
N ALA A 38 -3.14 13.58 -12.05
CA ALA A 38 -2.02 12.68 -12.15
C ALA A 38 -2.19 11.63 -13.27
N LYS A 39 -1.07 11.19 -13.84
CA LYS A 39 -0.99 10.01 -14.71
C LYS A 39 -0.78 8.78 -13.82
N VAL A 40 -1.78 7.91 -13.73
CA VAL A 40 -1.74 6.78 -12.80
C VAL A 40 -1.65 5.46 -13.57
N ILE A 41 -0.63 4.66 -13.24
CA ILE A 41 -0.44 3.29 -13.71
C ILE A 41 -0.63 2.35 -12.53
N VAL A 42 -1.51 1.35 -12.67
CA VAL A 42 -1.76 0.36 -11.62
C VAL A 42 -1.17 -0.99 -11.98
N VAL A 43 -0.65 -1.69 -10.98
CA VAL A 43 -0.18 -3.07 -11.11
C VAL A 43 -1.02 -3.97 -10.21
N GLY A 44 -1.50 -5.08 -10.77
CA GLY A 44 -2.21 -6.14 -10.04
C GLY A 44 -1.69 -7.52 -10.41
N SER A 45 -2.06 -8.55 -9.66
CA SER A 45 -1.66 -9.94 -9.95
C SER A 45 -2.48 -10.59 -11.08
N ASP A 46 -3.65 -10.04 -11.40
CA ASP A 46 -4.57 -10.54 -12.41
C ASP A 46 -4.75 -9.52 -13.53
N ALA A 47 -4.45 -9.91 -14.76
CA ALA A 47 -4.45 -9.02 -15.92
C ALA A 47 -5.87 -8.51 -16.27
N GLY A 48 -6.89 -9.36 -16.14
CA GLY A 48 -8.28 -8.99 -16.41
C GLY A 48 -8.76 -7.90 -15.46
N ARG A 49 -8.58 -8.11 -14.16
CA ARG A 49 -8.95 -7.12 -13.13
C ARG A 49 -8.13 -5.83 -13.23
N ALA A 50 -6.84 -5.92 -13.58
CA ALA A 50 -6.01 -4.74 -13.74
C ALA A 50 -6.47 -3.88 -14.92
N LYS A 51 -6.77 -4.53 -16.04
CA LYS A 51 -7.35 -3.90 -17.23
C LYS A 51 -8.71 -3.24 -16.91
N GLU A 52 -9.62 -4.02 -16.33
CA GLU A 52 -10.96 -3.55 -15.96
C GLU A 52 -10.91 -2.33 -15.04
N ALA A 53 -10.10 -2.38 -13.97
CA ALA A 53 -9.92 -1.27 -13.05
C ALA A 53 -9.39 -0.02 -13.76
N ALA A 54 -8.42 -0.16 -14.67
CA ALA A 54 -7.88 0.96 -15.40
C ALA A 54 -8.91 1.58 -16.35
N GLU A 55 -9.66 0.75 -17.09
CA GLU A 55 -10.67 1.21 -18.05
C GLU A 55 -11.87 1.86 -17.34
N GLN A 56 -12.42 1.24 -16.31
CA GLN A 56 -13.56 1.77 -15.56
C GLN A 56 -13.27 3.11 -14.90
N HIS A 57 -12.05 3.29 -14.41
CA HIS A 57 -11.66 4.53 -13.72
C HIS A 57 -10.85 5.50 -14.60
N GLY A 58 -10.63 5.17 -15.89
CA GLY A 58 -9.91 5.99 -16.85
C GLY A 58 -8.48 6.29 -16.40
N LEU A 59 -7.79 5.29 -15.82
CA LEU A 59 -6.39 5.41 -15.42
C LEU A 59 -5.48 5.39 -16.66
N SER A 60 -4.26 5.88 -16.52
CA SER A 60 -3.32 6.05 -17.64
C SER A 60 -2.76 4.72 -18.16
N GLY A 61 -2.82 3.67 -17.35
CA GLY A 61 -2.37 2.34 -17.76
C GLY A 61 -2.48 1.30 -16.66
N TRP A 62 -2.22 0.08 -17.06
CA TRP A 62 -2.20 -1.07 -16.14
C TRP A 62 -1.09 -2.05 -16.51
N ARG A 63 -0.65 -2.85 -15.53
CA ARG A 63 0.27 -3.97 -15.71
C ARG A 63 -0.21 -5.14 -14.85
N ALA A 64 0.24 -6.34 -15.20
CA ALA A 64 0.01 -7.54 -14.40
C ALA A 64 1.35 -8.16 -13.99
N ALA A 65 1.52 -8.40 -12.70
CA ALA A 65 2.69 -9.08 -12.17
C ALA A 65 2.38 -9.81 -10.86
N ASP A 66 2.90 -11.02 -10.72
CA ASP A 66 3.08 -11.64 -9.42
C ASP A 66 4.27 -10.98 -8.72
N VAL A 67 3.98 -10.19 -7.70
CA VAL A 67 4.99 -9.39 -6.98
C VAL A 67 6.03 -10.23 -6.24
N THR A 68 5.79 -11.53 -6.04
CA THR A 68 6.75 -12.47 -5.45
C THR A 68 7.81 -12.92 -6.47
N LYS A 69 7.61 -12.64 -7.76
CA LYS A 69 8.49 -13.03 -8.86
C LYS A 69 9.23 -11.83 -9.41
N ARG A 70 10.53 -11.77 -9.13
CA ARG A 70 11.40 -10.68 -9.60
C ARG A 70 11.26 -10.45 -11.11
N THR A 71 11.35 -11.50 -11.91
CA THR A 71 11.27 -11.40 -13.37
C THR A 71 9.92 -10.90 -13.88
N ALA A 72 8.82 -11.22 -13.18
CA ALA A 72 7.49 -10.72 -13.52
C ALA A 72 7.41 -9.21 -13.30
N ILE A 73 7.97 -8.69 -12.19
CA ILE A 73 8.07 -7.26 -11.93
C ILE A 73 8.95 -6.57 -12.97
N GLU A 74 10.14 -7.10 -13.24
CA GLU A 74 11.06 -6.55 -14.25
C GLU A 74 10.38 -6.43 -15.61
N SER A 75 9.68 -7.47 -16.06
CA SER A 75 8.94 -7.45 -17.31
C SER A 75 7.77 -6.46 -17.31
N ALA A 76 6.99 -6.41 -16.24
CA ALA A 76 5.84 -5.54 -16.13
C ALA A 76 6.21 -4.04 -16.10
N LEU A 77 7.42 -3.71 -15.66
CA LEU A 77 7.90 -2.34 -15.52
C LEU A 77 8.90 -1.93 -16.62
N ALA A 78 9.19 -2.82 -17.59
CA ALA A 78 10.23 -2.58 -18.57
C ALA A 78 10.01 -1.36 -19.47
N ASP A 79 8.74 -1.05 -19.76
CA ASP A 79 8.30 0.04 -20.64
C ASP A 79 7.85 1.31 -19.89
N ILE A 80 8.10 1.38 -18.59
CA ILE A 80 7.81 2.57 -17.78
C ILE A 80 9.06 3.44 -17.71
N ASP A 81 9.06 4.57 -18.39
CA ASP A 81 10.25 5.42 -18.51
C ASP A 81 10.47 6.32 -17.30
N HIS A 82 9.41 6.72 -16.60
CA HIS A 82 9.50 7.67 -15.50
C HIS A 82 8.38 7.46 -14.46
N VAL A 83 8.73 7.59 -13.18
CA VAL A 83 7.80 7.55 -12.05
C VAL A 83 8.17 8.66 -11.06
N ASP A 84 7.24 9.58 -10.78
CA ASP A 84 7.41 10.60 -9.73
C ASP A 84 7.10 10.02 -8.35
N HIS A 85 6.04 9.21 -8.24
CA HIS A 85 5.63 8.61 -6.97
C HIS A 85 5.38 7.11 -7.15
N LEU A 86 6.05 6.32 -6.31
CA LEU A 86 5.87 4.87 -6.23
C LEU A 86 5.06 4.52 -4.98
N VAL A 87 3.98 3.77 -5.15
CA VAL A 87 3.11 3.32 -4.06
C VAL A 87 3.05 1.79 -4.07
N LEU A 88 3.46 1.16 -2.97
CA LEU A 88 3.56 -0.29 -2.83
C LEU A 88 2.60 -0.77 -1.75
N LEU A 89 1.41 -1.19 -2.18
CA LEU A 89 0.30 -1.63 -1.33
C LEU A 89 -0.07 -3.11 -1.56
N ALA A 90 0.68 -3.80 -2.41
CA ALA A 90 0.44 -5.22 -2.65
C ALA A 90 0.73 -6.04 -1.38
N GLY A 91 -0.12 -7.03 -1.14
CA GLY A 91 0.04 -7.99 -0.06
C GLY A 91 -1.28 -8.61 0.34
N SER A 92 -1.27 -9.91 0.58
CA SER A 92 -2.42 -10.64 1.09
C SER A 92 -2.45 -10.63 2.63
N PHE A 93 -3.60 -10.99 3.19
CA PHE A 93 -3.75 -11.13 4.64
C PHE A 93 -3.30 -12.54 5.05
N VAL A 94 -1.97 -12.72 5.19
CA VAL A 94 -1.34 -13.99 5.55
C VAL A 94 -1.52 -14.25 7.05
N VAL A 95 -2.35 -15.23 7.38
CA VAL A 95 -2.66 -15.63 8.76
C VAL A 95 -2.36 -17.11 8.94
N GLY A 96 -1.72 -17.45 10.05
CA GLY A 96 -1.44 -18.82 10.43
C GLY A 96 -0.57 -18.87 11.68
N LYS A 97 -0.91 -19.79 12.61
CA LYS A 97 -0.09 -20.01 13.80
C LYS A 97 1.24 -20.66 13.41
N VAL A 98 2.34 -20.14 13.92
CA VAL A 98 3.71 -20.52 13.51
C VAL A 98 4.00 -22.02 13.65
N LEU A 99 3.42 -22.68 14.65
CA LEU A 99 3.64 -24.13 14.89
C LEU A 99 2.68 -25.01 14.08
N GLU A 100 1.69 -24.46 13.38
CA GLU A 100 0.62 -25.23 12.73
C GLU A 100 0.53 -24.97 11.23
N ALA A 101 0.78 -23.73 10.81
CA ALA A 101 0.61 -23.32 9.42
C ALA A 101 1.77 -23.72 8.53
N ASP A 102 1.47 -23.90 7.24
CA ASP A 102 2.49 -24.16 6.22
C ASP A 102 3.51 -23.00 6.14
N VAL A 103 4.79 -23.36 6.12
CA VAL A 103 5.90 -22.37 6.15
C VAL A 103 5.93 -21.53 4.87
N ASP A 104 5.62 -22.12 3.71
CA ASP A 104 5.62 -21.37 2.45
C ASP A 104 4.42 -20.41 2.39
N HIS A 105 3.29 -20.76 3.00
CA HIS A 105 2.20 -19.81 3.19
C HIS A 105 2.64 -18.62 4.05
N LEU A 106 3.29 -18.86 5.20
CA LEU A 106 3.75 -17.79 6.09
C LEU A 106 4.83 -16.92 5.45
N ARG A 107 5.74 -17.52 4.67
CA ARG A 107 6.81 -16.82 3.93
C ARG A 107 6.27 -15.73 3.01
N ARG A 108 5.09 -15.94 2.43
CA ARG A 108 4.44 -14.97 1.53
C ARG A 108 4.26 -13.59 2.17
N ALA A 109 4.11 -13.49 3.49
CA ALA A 109 3.98 -12.21 4.16
C ALA A 109 5.19 -11.29 3.90
N PHE A 110 6.40 -11.85 3.86
CA PHE A 110 7.63 -11.13 3.54
C PHE A 110 7.86 -10.99 2.04
N GLU A 111 7.56 -12.02 1.27
CA GLU A 111 7.75 -12.00 -0.19
C GLU A 111 6.89 -10.95 -0.87
N GLU A 112 5.60 -10.87 -0.48
CA GLU A 112 4.65 -9.93 -1.05
C GLU A 112 4.88 -8.47 -0.61
N ARG A 113 5.66 -8.22 0.44
CA ARG A 113 5.93 -6.88 0.99
C ARG A 113 7.40 -6.48 0.84
N VAL A 114 8.29 -7.09 1.61
CA VAL A 114 9.69 -6.70 1.68
C VAL A 114 10.39 -6.97 0.35
N TRP A 115 10.33 -8.21 -0.14
CA TRP A 115 11.00 -8.58 -1.37
C TRP A 115 10.37 -7.94 -2.61
N ALA A 116 9.04 -7.85 -2.65
CA ALA A 116 8.33 -7.13 -3.71
C ALA A 116 8.77 -5.66 -3.80
N ALA A 117 8.94 -4.99 -2.65
CA ALA A 117 9.44 -3.61 -2.61
C ALA A 117 10.86 -3.50 -3.17
N ILE A 118 11.77 -4.39 -2.73
CA ILE A 118 13.15 -4.43 -3.21
C ILE A 118 13.20 -4.69 -4.73
N TYR A 119 12.44 -5.66 -5.23
CA TYR A 119 12.40 -5.96 -6.67
C TYR A 119 11.88 -4.78 -7.48
N THR A 120 10.81 -4.12 -7.02
CA THR A 120 10.23 -2.97 -7.70
C THR A 120 11.18 -1.77 -7.73
N LEU A 121 11.80 -1.44 -6.60
CA LEU A 121 12.77 -0.34 -6.50
C LEU A 121 13.98 -0.60 -7.41
N ARG A 122 14.53 -1.80 -7.40
CA ARG A 122 15.66 -2.18 -8.26
C ARG A 122 15.27 -2.17 -9.74
N SER A 123 14.06 -2.61 -10.07
CA SER A 123 13.57 -2.61 -11.44
C SER A 123 13.39 -1.18 -11.98
N LEU A 124 12.94 -0.25 -11.17
CA LEU A 124 12.79 1.15 -11.57
C LEU A 124 14.15 1.89 -11.64
N GLY A 125 14.99 1.71 -10.64
CA GLY A 125 16.30 2.37 -10.59
C GLY A 125 16.20 3.88 -10.76
N ASP A 126 16.94 4.43 -11.73
CA ASP A 126 16.97 5.88 -12.03
C ASP A 126 15.70 6.42 -12.69
N ARG A 127 14.77 5.54 -13.09
CA ARG A 127 13.45 5.96 -13.61
C ARG A 127 12.52 6.48 -12.51
N LEU A 128 12.83 6.24 -11.24
CA LEU A 128 12.19 6.90 -10.10
C LEU A 128 12.80 8.29 -9.93
N ALA A 129 11.98 9.34 -10.00
CA ALA A 129 12.40 10.73 -9.91
C ALA A 129 13.27 11.00 -8.67
N ALA A 130 14.30 11.82 -8.82
CA ALA A 130 15.22 12.13 -7.72
C ALA A 130 14.54 12.88 -6.55
N ASP A 131 13.52 13.69 -6.85
CA ASP A 131 12.68 14.42 -5.89
C ASP A 131 11.36 13.72 -5.57
N GLY A 132 11.22 12.47 -6.03
CA GLY A 132 10.02 11.65 -5.90
C GLY A 132 9.77 11.12 -4.49
N SER A 133 8.74 10.29 -4.39
CA SER A 133 8.45 9.59 -3.14
C SER A 133 8.10 8.12 -3.33
N VAL A 134 8.35 7.34 -2.27
CA VAL A 134 7.92 5.95 -2.12
C VAL A 134 7.00 5.85 -0.91
N THR A 135 5.85 5.22 -1.08
CA THR A 135 4.91 4.94 0.01
C THR A 135 4.70 3.44 0.13
N PHE A 136 5.01 2.91 1.31
CA PHE A 136 4.76 1.51 1.67
C PHE A 136 3.46 1.34 2.44
N ILE A 137 3.01 0.08 2.54
CA ILE A 137 1.93 -0.35 3.43
C ILE A 137 2.50 -1.18 4.58
N SER A 138 2.06 -0.87 5.80
CA SER A 138 2.19 -1.68 7.01
C SER A 138 0.79 -2.06 7.50
N GLY A 139 0.53 -2.01 8.79
CA GLY A 139 -0.79 -2.20 9.38
C GLY A 139 -0.72 -2.17 10.90
N ALA A 140 -1.83 -1.89 11.56
CA ALA A 140 -1.92 -1.82 13.02
C ALA A 140 -1.42 -3.08 13.73
N LEU A 141 -1.41 -4.22 13.04
CA LEU A 141 -0.86 -5.47 13.56
C LEU A 141 0.65 -5.41 13.84
N SER A 142 1.41 -4.47 13.25
CA SER A 142 2.83 -4.26 13.57
C SER A 142 3.04 -3.96 15.05
N ASP A 143 2.10 -3.20 15.64
CA ASP A 143 2.14 -2.79 17.06
C ASP A 143 1.21 -3.66 17.93
N ARG A 144 0.11 -4.14 17.37
CA ARG A 144 -0.96 -4.86 18.10
C ARG A 144 -1.28 -6.20 17.42
N PRO A 145 -0.33 -7.16 17.39
CA PRO A 145 -0.61 -8.51 16.90
C PRO A 145 -1.62 -9.21 17.82
N ASN A 146 -2.33 -10.19 17.28
CA ASN A 146 -3.31 -10.95 18.02
C ASN A 146 -2.99 -12.46 18.06
N ALA A 147 -3.71 -13.21 18.86
CA ALA A 147 -3.51 -14.65 19.04
C ALA A 147 -3.99 -15.52 17.86
N TYR A 148 -4.59 -14.92 16.83
CA TYR A 148 -5.18 -15.65 15.70
C TYR A 148 -4.21 -15.90 14.53
N GLY A 149 -2.90 -16.03 14.85
CA GLY A 149 -1.88 -16.35 13.84
C GLY A 149 -1.37 -15.18 13.03
N THR A 150 -1.39 -13.98 13.59
CA THR A 150 -0.91 -12.77 12.89
C THR A 150 0.56 -12.43 13.12
N ALA A 151 1.30 -13.26 13.87
CA ALA A 151 2.69 -12.95 14.26
C ALA A 151 3.62 -12.70 13.08
N VAL A 152 3.58 -13.53 12.02
CA VAL A 152 4.45 -13.38 10.85
C VAL A 152 4.02 -12.18 10.00
N LEU A 153 2.71 -11.95 9.85
CA LEU A 153 2.18 -10.77 9.17
C LEU A 153 2.56 -9.48 9.91
N ALA A 154 2.48 -9.47 11.24
CA ALA A 154 2.90 -8.36 12.08
C ALA A 154 4.39 -8.05 11.90
N ALA A 155 5.23 -9.08 11.93
CA ALA A 155 6.67 -8.95 11.68
C ALA A 155 6.96 -8.37 10.29
N ALA A 156 6.28 -8.86 9.24
CA ALA A 156 6.44 -8.35 7.88
C ALA A 156 5.97 -6.88 7.77
N SER A 157 4.89 -6.51 8.46
CA SER A 157 4.38 -5.12 8.52
C SER A 157 5.39 -4.20 9.23
N ALA A 158 5.91 -4.60 10.38
CA ALA A 158 6.95 -3.85 11.09
C ALA A 158 8.25 -3.73 10.28
N ALA A 159 8.60 -4.77 9.51
CA ALA A 159 9.74 -4.73 8.60
C ALA A 159 9.59 -3.64 7.52
N MET A 160 8.37 -3.38 7.00
CA MET A 160 8.13 -2.29 6.05
C MET A 160 8.38 -0.91 6.65
N GLU A 161 8.03 -0.71 7.92
CA GLU A 161 8.30 0.54 8.63
C GLU A 161 9.81 0.75 8.86
N ALA A 162 10.52 -0.32 9.23
CA ALA A 162 11.97 -0.28 9.38
C ALA A 162 12.67 -0.05 8.03
N LEU A 163 12.21 -0.72 6.97
CA LEU A 163 12.72 -0.55 5.61
C LEU A 163 12.54 0.88 5.12
N ALA A 164 11.38 1.50 5.39
CA ALA A 164 11.14 2.90 5.02
C ALA A 164 12.13 3.85 5.69
N ARG A 165 12.44 3.64 6.98
CA ARG A 165 13.43 4.47 7.69
C ARG A 165 14.84 4.32 7.10
N GLY A 166 15.26 3.11 6.77
CA GLY A 166 16.55 2.86 6.13
C GLY A 166 16.64 3.49 4.74
N LEU A 167 15.64 3.22 3.90
CA LEU A 167 15.59 3.75 2.53
C LEU A 167 15.41 5.28 2.47
N ALA A 168 14.82 5.90 3.47
CA ALA A 168 14.76 7.35 3.58
C ALA A 168 16.16 8.01 3.66
N LEU A 169 17.16 7.26 4.13
CA LEU A 169 18.56 7.69 4.15
C LEU A 169 19.28 7.27 2.85
N GLU A 170 19.10 6.03 2.41
CA GLU A 170 19.79 5.49 1.24
C GLU A 170 19.36 6.14 -0.08
N LEU A 171 18.08 6.51 -0.20
CA LEU A 171 17.50 7.05 -1.42
C LEU A 171 17.37 8.57 -1.42
N ALA A 172 17.89 9.26 -0.39
CA ALA A 172 17.81 10.71 -0.31
C ALA A 172 18.33 11.39 -1.61
N PRO A 173 17.67 12.42 -2.12
CA PRO A 173 16.59 13.20 -1.50
C PRO A 173 15.16 12.62 -1.73
N ARG A 174 15.00 11.44 -2.33
CA ARG A 174 13.70 10.75 -2.43
C ARG A 174 13.13 10.50 -1.03
N ARG A 175 11.85 10.77 -0.86
CA ARG A 175 11.18 10.54 0.43
C ARG A 175 10.60 9.12 0.47
N VAL A 176 10.75 8.44 1.60
CA VAL A 176 10.19 7.10 1.80
C VAL A 176 9.38 7.09 3.08
N ASN A 177 8.09 6.75 2.99
CA ASN A 177 7.18 6.72 4.13
C ASN A 177 6.32 5.46 4.11
N THR A 178 5.64 5.20 5.20
CA THR A 178 4.74 4.04 5.36
C THR A 178 3.36 4.51 5.82
N LEU A 179 2.30 4.01 5.18
CA LEU A 179 0.95 4.06 5.72
C LEU A 179 0.73 2.82 6.58
N SER A 180 0.27 2.99 7.81
CA SER A 180 -0.06 1.90 8.73
C SER A 180 -1.55 1.96 9.10
N PRO A 181 -2.43 1.33 8.28
CA PRO A 181 -3.87 1.37 8.51
C PRO A 181 -4.29 0.40 9.63
N GLY A 182 -5.38 0.75 10.28
CA GLY A 182 -6.18 -0.16 11.08
C GLY A 182 -7.16 -0.97 10.22
N PRO A 183 -8.30 -1.36 10.78
CA PRO A 183 -9.33 -2.06 10.04
C PRO A 183 -9.98 -1.16 8.99
N ILE A 184 -9.72 -1.44 7.72
CA ILE A 184 -10.30 -0.73 6.57
C ILE A 184 -11.25 -1.65 5.83
N ASP A 185 -12.45 -1.17 5.51
CA ASP A 185 -13.44 -1.92 4.75
C ASP A 185 -13.00 -2.01 3.27
N THR A 186 -12.47 -3.16 2.92
CA THR A 186 -11.92 -3.44 1.59
C THR A 186 -12.23 -4.88 1.18
N PRO A 187 -12.15 -5.21 -0.12
CA PRO A 187 -12.28 -6.59 -0.59
C PRO A 187 -11.28 -7.56 0.05
N LEU A 188 -10.12 -7.08 0.52
CA LEU A 188 -9.13 -7.91 1.23
C LEU A 188 -9.70 -8.45 2.54
N LEU A 189 -10.40 -7.62 3.30
CA LEU A 189 -11.06 -8.02 4.55
C LEU A 189 -12.13 -9.07 4.29
N GLY A 190 -12.95 -8.88 3.25
CA GLY A 190 -13.95 -9.86 2.85
C GLY A 190 -13.36 -11.21 2.48
N LYS A 191 -12.27 -11.22 1.70
CA LYS A 191 -11.57 -12.46 1.32
C LYS A 191 -10.92 -13.17 2.51
N ALA A 192 -10.41 -12.41 3.47
CA ALA A 192 -9.74 -12.98 4.65
C ALA A 192 -10.71 -13.64 5.63
N LEU A 193 -11.93 -13.10 5.75
CA LEU A 193 -12.90 -13.50 6.76
C LEU A 193 -14.04 -14.38 6.24
N GLY A 194 -14.32 -14.33 4.91
CA GLY A 194 -15.43 -15.07 4.33
C GLY A 194 -16.76 -14.80 5.06
N ASP A 195 -17.47 -15.86 5.41
CA ASP A 195 -18.78 -15.79 6.09
C ASP A 195 -18.70 -15.17 7.51
N ASN A 196 -17.51 -15.12 8.11
CA ASN A 196 -17.32 -14.52 9.44
C ASN A 196 -17.16 -12.98 9.39
N ARG A 197 -17.19 -12.36 8.19
CA ARG A 197 -16.91 -10.93 8.03
C ARG A 197 -17.88 -10.07 8.86
N ASP A 198 -19.17 -10.31 8.79
CA ASP A 198 -20.15 -9.42 9.43
C ASP A 198 -20.08 -9.48 10.96
N ALA A 199 -19.90 -10.68 11.53
CA ALA A 199 -19.69 -10.85 12.97
C ALA A 199 -18.40 -10.17 13.43
N PHE A 200 -17.32 -10.28 12.66
CA PHE A 200 -16.05 -9.63 12.93
C PHE A 200 -16.17 -8.11 12.87
N VAL A 201 -16.83 -7.57 11.85
CA VAL A 201 -17.06 -6.12 11.68
C VAL A 201 -17.88 -5.57 12.85
N GLU A 202 -18.92 -6.27 13.28
CA GLU A 202 -19.75 -5.85 14.41
C GLU A 202 -18.95 -5.84 15.73
N GLY A 203 -18.11 -6.86 15.94
CA GLY A 203 -17.18 -6.88 17.08
C GLY A 203 -16.20 -5.70 17.07
N LEU A 204 -15.68 -5.32 15.91
CA LEU A 204 -14.81 -4.14 15.78
C LEU A 204 -15.57 -2.85 16.04
N ARG A 205 -16.80 -2.71 15.54
CA ARG A 205 -17.65 -1.53 15.81
C ARG A 205 -17.90 -1.31 17.30
N ALA A 206 -18.05 -2.40 18.06
CA ALA A 206 -18.26 -2.32 19.49
C ALA A 206 -17.01 -1.85 20.26
N THR A 207 -15.82 -2.14 19.76
CA THR A 207 -14.55 -1.90 20.46
C THR A 207 -13.79 -0.67 19.95
N LEU A 208 -13.90 -0.35 18.66
CA LEU A 208 -13.18 0.79 18.06
C LEU A 208 -13.70 2.13 18.62
N PRO A 209 -12.81 3.08 18.95
CA PRO A 209 -13.21 4.41 19.44
C PRO A 209 -14.14 5.18 18.49
N LEU A 210 -13.98 4.99 17.16
CA LEU A 210 -14.83 5.64 16.16
C LEU A 210 -16.07 4.79 15.78
N HIS A 211 -16.27 3.62 16.38
CA HIS A 211 -17.42 2.73 16.17
C HIS A 211 -17.69 2.36 14.70
N ARG A 212 -16.66 2.41 13.87
CA ARG A 212 -16.71 2.02 12.45
C ARG A 212 -15.33 1.61 11.94
N LEU A 213 -15.32 0.91 10.82
CA LEU A 213 -14.10 0.71 10.04
C LEU A 213 -13.76 2.01 9.29
N GLY A 214 -12.50 2.16 8.95
CA GLY A 214 -12.08 3.15 7.96
C GLY A 214 -12.55 2.75 6.56
N SER A 215 -12.69 3.72 5.66
CA SER A 215 -12.97 3.47 4.26
C SER A 215 -11.71 3.39 3.41
N ALA A 216 -11.81 2.77 2.24
CA ALA A 216 -10.73 2.76 1.26
C ALA A 216 -10.35 4.18 0.81
N GLU A 217 -11.33 5.07 0.71
CA GLU A 217 -11.17 6.47 0.33
C GLU A 217 -10.39 7.28 1.38
N GLU A 218 -10.66 7.06 2.67
CA GLU A 218 -9.90 7.68 3.77
C GLU A 218 -8.43 7.24 3.74
N ALA A 219 -8.19 5.94 3.50
CA ALA A 219 -6.84 5.42 3.39
C ALA A 219 -6.15 5.87 2.09
N GLY A 220 -6.88 5.99 0.98
CA GLY A 220 -6.40 6.58 -0.27
C GLY A 220 -5.95 8.03 -0.09
N ALA A 221 -6.76 8.84 0.60
CA ALA A 221 -6.39 10.23 0.90
C ALA A 221 -5.10 10.33 1.75
N ALA A 222 -4.88 9.41 2.68
CA ALA A 222 -3.64 9.34 3.45
C ALA A 222 -2.42 8.99 2.57
N VAL A 223 -2.58 8.10 1.58
CA VAL A 223 -1.53 7.82 0.58
C VAL A 223 -1.19 9.09 -0.21
N LEU A 224 -2.20 9.83 -0.67
CA LEU A 224 -1.99 11.10 -1.38
C LEU A 224 -1.27 12.13 -0.51
N PHE A 225 -1.64 12.23 0.76
CA PHE A 225 -0.97 13.10 1.72
C PHE A 225 0.52 12.78 1.85
N LEU A 226 0.89 11.49 1.94
CA LEU A 226 2.30 11.07 2.01
C LEU A 226 3.07 11.40 0.73
N MET A 227 2.44 11.33 -0.44
CA MET A 227 3.04 11.75 -1.69
C MET A 227 3.24 13.27 -1.76
N ALA A 228 2.24 14.05 -1.35
CA ALA A 228 2.21 15.50 -1.52
C ALA A 228 2.97 16.27 -0.43
N ASN A 229 3.10 15.72 0.78
CA ASN A 229 3.79 16.40 1.88
C ASN A 229 5.31 16.28 1.74
N GLY A 230 5.95 17.33 1.24
CA GLY A 230 7.40 17.38 0.97
C GLY A 230 8.31 17.31 2.20
N TRP A 231 7.76 17.41 3.43
CA TRP A 231 8.56 17.39 4.67
C TRP A 231 8.47 16.05 5.42
N MET A 232 7.65 15.11 4.96
CA MET A 232 7.58 13.77 5.55
C MET A 232 8.58 12.82 4.88
N ASN A 233 9.51 12.27 5.69
CA ASN A 233 10.49 11.29 5.27
C ASN A 233 10.82 10.32 6.41
N GLY A 234 10.85 9.03 6.15
CA GLY A 234 11.07 7.96 7.13
C GLY A 234 9.93 7.78 8.14
N ALA A 235 8.77 8.38 7.88
CA ALA A 235 7.63 8.39 8.80
C ALA A 235 6.70 7.19 8.58
N THR A 236 6.07 6.74 9.67
CA THR A 236 4.90 5.86 9.64
C THR A 236 3.67 6.67 10.01
N LEU A 237 2.72 6.77 9.06
CA LEU A 237 1.43 7.43 9.28
C LEU A 237 0.40 6.41 9.75
N ASN A 238 0.03 6.46 11.01
CA ASN A 238 -1.02 5.62 11.58
C ASN A 238 -2.40 6.17 11.19
N LEU A 239 -3.22 5.34 10.56
CA LEU A 239 -4.59 5.65 10.16
C LEU A 239 -5.51 4.51 10.61
N ASP A 240 -5.96 4.51 11.86
CA ASP A 240 -6.53 3.32 12.46
C ASP A 240 -7.79 3.54 13.32
N GLY A 241 -8.35 4.74 13.32
CA GLY A 241 -9.55 5.06 14.10
C GLY A 241 -9.37 4.90 15.61
N GLY A 242 -8.12 4.88 16.08
CA GLY A 242 -7.79 4.67 17.50
C GLY A 242 -7.68 3.18 17.88
N SER A 243 -7.64 2.25 16.92
CA SER A 243 -7.57 0.81 17.21
C SER A 243 -6.32 0.39 18.00
N ARG A 244 -5.24 1.18 17.94
CA ARG A 244 -4.03 0.95 18.75
C ARG A 244 -4.18 1.30 20.23
N LEU A 245 -5.23 2.05 20.58
CA LEU A 245 -5.45 2.57 21.95
C LEU A 245 -6.32 1.63 22.81
N VAL A 246 -6.96 0.63 22.17
CA VAL A 246 -7.91 -0.29 22.80
C VAL A 246 -7.52 -1.75 22.62
#